data_9359ada1619ecdf6c399f0a846d3c8c1
#
_entry.id   9359ada1619ecdf6c399f0a846d3c8c1
#
_cell.length_a   1.000
_cell.length_b   1.000
_cell.length_c   1.000
_cell.angle_alpha   90.00
_cell.angle_beta   90.00
_cell.angle_gamma   90.00
#
_symmetry.space_group_name_H-M   'P 1'
#
loop_
_entity.id
_entity.type
_entity.pdbx_description
1 polymer ?
#
loop_
_entity_poly.entity_id
_entity_poly.type
_entity_poly.pdbx_seq_one_letter_code
_entity_poly.pdbx_strand_id
1 'polypeptide(L)'
;METQISFSNQEKYPRQGFMQRNALSVKIILIGVLILILLIPLAMIRGLISERSETASEATTEVQNKWSSSQLVTGPFISIPCYENYEETYYENGATKIRVKKVKNYIHILPELLDITGNVETEELSRGLYDIVVYKTPLVLKGKFIIPEHFETTILPEDIALQHATLNLGISDLRGISEQITVDWGKETLQFNPGLPSDFILSSGVSSVLPQHQKLQAGDSIEFSIQLQLKGSESIQFSPFGKTTQ
;
A
#
# COMPACT_ATOMS: atom_id res chain seq x y z
N MET A 1 -105.24 31.20 -45.12
CA MET A 1 -103.87 31.49 -45.56
C MET A 1 -103.00 31.64 -44.28
N GLU A 2 -102.54 30.46 -43.81
CA GLU A 2 -101.75 30.38 -42.53
C GLU A 2 -100.31 30.26 -42.83
N THR A 3 -99.54 31.22 -42.25
CA THR A 3 -98.10 31.22 -42.39
C THR A 3 -97.48 30.52 -41.21
N GLN A 4 -96.88 29.34 -41.43
CA GLN A 4 -96.11 28.65 -40.42
C GLN A 4 -94.78 29.28 -40.20
N ILE A 5 -94.49 29.71 -38.95
CA ILE A 5 -93.15 30.20 -38.53
C ILE A 5 -92.38 29.06 -37.92
N SER A 6 -91.31 28.59 -38.66
CA SER A 6 -90.43 27.60 -38.18
C SER A 6 -89.37 28.26 -37.20
N PHE A 7 -89.35 27.79 -35.92
CA PHE A 7 -88.32 28.11 -35.00
C PHE A 7 -87.16 27.11 -35.13
N SER A 8 -86.04 27.61 -35.63
CA SER A 8 -84.80 26.90 -35.65
C SER A 8 -84.17 26.90 -34.23
N ASN A 9 -84.21 25.74 -33.57
CA ASN A 9 -83.50 25.53 -32.34
C ASN A 9 -82.00 25.32 -32.66
N GLN A 10 -81.20 26.31 -32.47
CA GLN A 10 -79.74 26.20 -32.47
C GLN A 10 -79.30 25.56 -31.15
N GLU A 11 -79.00 24.27 -31.17
CA GLU A 11 -78.30 23.62 -30.06
C GLU A 11 -76.90 24.24 -29.90
N LYS A 12 -76.69 24.99 -28.79
CA LYS A 12 -75.38 25.46 -28.36
C LYS A 12 -74.56 24.26 -27.86
N TYR A 13 -73.68 23.71 -28.69
CA TYR A 13 -72.71 22.74 -28.26
C TYR A 13 -71.82 23.42 -27.22
N PRO A 14 -71.64 22.82 -26.01
CA PRO A 14 -70.77 23.39 -25.01
C PRO A 14 -69.34 23.41 -25.54
N ARG A 15 -68.70 24.58 -25.56
CA ARG A 15 -67.28 24.72 -25.90
C ARG A 15 -66.48 23.86 -24.93
N GLN A 16 -65.97 22.72 -25.38
CA GLN A 16 -65.05 21.87 -24.63
C GLN A 16 -63.84 22.71 -24.22
N GLY A 17 -63.59 22.88 -22.92
CA GLY A 17 -62.47 23.61 -22.36
C GLY A 17 -61.13 23.03 -22.85
N PHE A 18 -60.11 23.84 -22.95
CA PHE A 18 -58.74 23.49 -23.38
C PHE A 18 -58.25 22.18 -22.71
N MET A 19 -58.59 21.99 -21.44
CA MET A 19 -58.24 20.77 -20.64
C MET A 19 -58.91 19.50 -21.17
N GLN A 20 -60.14 19.54 -21.67
CA GLN A 20 -60.85 18.37 -22.22
C GLN A 20 -60.32 17.94 -23.60
N ARG A 21 -59.87 18.91 -24.40
CA ARG A 21 -59.34 18.70 -25.75
C ARG A 21 -57.95 18.10 -25.73
N ASN A 22 -57.16 18.37 -24.63
CA ASN A 22 -55.79 17.88 -24.49
C ASN A 22 -55.57 17.06 -23.20
N ALA A 23 -56.64 16.33 -22.77
CA ALA A 23 -56.61 15.58 -21.51
C ALA A 23 -55.44 14.58 -21.39
N LEU A 24 -55.00 14.00 -22.49
CA LEU A 24 -53.86 13.09 -22.52
C LEU A 24 -52.52 13.84 -22.25
N SER A 25 -52.32 14.97 -22.92
CA SER A 25 -51.12 15.80 -22.75
C SER A 25 -51.02 16.41 -21.35
N VAL A 26 -52.14 16.83 -20.77
CA VAL A 26 -52.19 17.32 -19.40
C VAL A 26 -51.84 16.25 -18.39
N LYS A 27 -52.31 15.02 -18.58
CA LYS A 27 -51.97 13.87 -17.72
C LYS A 27 -50.46 13.56 -17.79
N ILE A 28 -49.88 13.54 -19.00
CA ILE A 28 -48.43 13.27 -19.18
C ILE A 28 -47.59 14.36 -18.50
N ILE A 29 -47.95 15.61 -18.67
CA ILE A 29 -47.24 16.75 -18.00
C ILE A 29 -47.38 16.62 -16.48
N LEU A 30 -48.51 16.30 -15.96
CA LEU A 30 -48.76 16.14 -14.52
C LEU A 30 -47.94 15.01 -13.93
N ILE A 31 -47.84 13.87 -14.64
CA ILE A 31 -46.98 12.76 -14.25
C ILE A 31 -45.52 13.17 -14.31
N GLY A 32 -45.10 13.89 -15.34
CA GLY A 32 -43.72 14.41 -15.45
C GLY A 32 -43.35 15.32 -14.30
N VAL A 33 -44.26 16.24 -13.93
CA VAL A 33 -44.07 17.13 -12.78
C VAL A 33 -44.01 16.34 -11.46
N LEU A 34 -44.87 15.32 -11.31
CA LEU A 34 -44.84 14.47 -10.11
C LEU A 34 -43.50 13.70 -9.97
N ILE A 35 -43.00 13.18 -11.08
CA ILE A 35 -41.69 12.52 -11.12
C ILE A 35 -40.58 13.50 -10.72
N LEU A 36 -40.60 14.71 -11.27
CA LEU A 36 -39.62 15.75 -10.92
C LEU A 36 -39.64 16.09 -9.43
N ILE A 37 -40.83 16.22 -8.85
CA ILE A 37 -40.98 16.48 -7.41
C ILE A 37 -40.43 15.33 -6.57
N LEU A 38 -40.63 14.07 -6.99
CA LEU A 38 -40.09 12.89 -6.31
C LEU A 38 -38.56 12.75 -6.43
N LEU A 39 -37.95 13.33 -7.46
CA LEU A 39 -36.51 13.35 -7.60
C LEU A 39 -35.80 14.22 -6.54
N ILE A 40 -36.48 15.24 -6.01
CA ILE A 40 -35.90 16.15 -4.98
C ILE A 40 -35.51 15.37 -3.72
N PRO A 41 -36.42 14.64 -3.03
CA PRO A 41 -36.03 13.88 -1.84
C PRO A 41 -35.02 12.78 -2.15
N LEU A 42 -35.10 12.18 -3.34
CA LEU A 42 -34.11 11.18 -3.76
C LEU A 42 -32.69 11.77 -3.88
N ALA A 43 -32.59 12.99 -4.43
CA ALA A 43 -31.32 13.71 -4.52
C ALA A 43 -30.79 14.09 -3.13
N MET A 44 -31.67 14.51 -2.20
CA MET A 44 -31.29 14.81 -0.82
C MET A 44 -30.76 13.56 -0.07
N ILE A 45 -31.42 12.40 -0.23
CA ILE A 45 -30.98 11.15 0.37
C ILE A 45 -29.61 10.75 -0.18
N ARG A 46 -29.38 10.85 -1.49
CA ARG A 46 -28.08 10.58 -2.11
C ARG A 46 -27.00 11.53 -1.58
N GLY A 47 -27.32 12.82 -1.44
CA GLY A 47 -26.41 13.80 -0.85
C GLY A 47 -25.99 13.42 0.58
N LEU A 48 -26.95 13.02 1.42
CA LEU A 48 -26.69 12.60 2.80
C LEU A 48 -25.84 11.31 2.86
N ILE A 49 -26.09 10.35 1.98
CA ILE A 49 -25.29 9.12 1.89
C ILE A 49 -23.84 9.45 1.49
N SER A 50 -23.66 10.36 0.50
CA SER A 50 -22.34 10.77 0.05
C SER A 50 -21.57 11.49 1.15
N GLU A 51 -22.21 12.44 1.86
CA GLU A 51 -21.61 13.16 2.98
C GLU A 51 -21.17 12.21 4.11
N ARG A 52 -22.03 11.25 4.47
CA ARG A 52 -21.66 10.26 5.49
C ARG A 52 -20.53 9.35 5.05
N SER A 53 -20.50 8.94 3.78
CA SER A 53 -19.40 8.14 3.23
C SER A 53 -18.08 8.91 3.23
N GLU A 54 -18.11 10.19 2.88
CA GLU A 54 -16.95 11.08 2.90
C GLU A 54 -16.41 11.27 4.33
N THR A 55 -17.27 11.57 5.28
CA THR A 55 -16.88 11.72 6.70
C THR A 55 -16.32 10.41 7.28
N ALA A 56 -16.88 9.25 6.90
CA ALA A 56 -16.33 7.95 7.28
C ALA A 56 -14.91 7.72 6.71
N SER A 57 -14.71 8.09 5.44
CA SER A 57 -13.42 8.00 4.77
C SER A 57 -12.38 8.92 5.41
N GLU A 58 -12.77 10.15 5.78
CA GLU A 58 -11.91 11.09 6.48
C GLU A 58 -11.47 10.54 7.85
N ALA A 59 -12.42 10.02 8.65
CA ALA A 59 -12.14 9.40 9.94
C ALA A 59 -11.17 8.22 9.80
N THR A 60 -11.38 7.37 8.79
CA THR A 60 -10.47 6.25 8.48
C THR A 60 -9.08 6.74 8.12
N THR A 61 -8.98 7.76 7.26
CA THR A 61 -7.70 8.36 6.84
C THR A 61 -6.96 8.97 8.03
N GLU A 62 -7.67 9.63 8.95
CA GLU A 62 -7.04 10.18 10.16
C GLU A 62 -6.40 9.08 11.03
N VAL A 63 -7.08 7.95 11.19
CA VAL A 63 -6.54 6.80 11.93
C VAL A 63 -5.36 6.19 11.19
N GLN A 64 -5.46 5.96 9.88
CA GLN A 64 -4.39 5.44 9.03
C GLN A 64 -3.12 6.29 9.10
N ASN A 65 -3.25 7.61 9.17
CA ASN A 65 -2.12 8.52 9.30
C ASN A 65 -1.35 8.35 10.61
N LYS A 66 -2.01 7.87 11.66
CA LYS A 66 -1.40 7.62 12.99
C LYS A 66 -0.97 6.16 13.21
N TRP A 67 -1.67 5.22 12.58
CA TRP A 67 -1.52 3.79 12.81
C TRP A 67 -0.84 3.06 11.66
N SER A 68 -0.67 3.67 10.51
CA SER A 68 -0.39 3.04 9.24
C SER A 68 -1.64 2.35 8.65
N SER A 69 -1.67 2.17 7.34
CA SER A 69 -2.75 1.42 6.66
C SER A 69 -2.41 -0.06 6.54
N SER A 70 -1.99 -0.48 5.37
CA SER A 70 -1.51 -1.83 5.10
C SER A 70 -0.02 -1.93 5.36
N GLN A 71 0.42 -3.04 5.95
CA GLN A 71 1.81 -3.35 6.20
C GLN A 71 2.27 -4.51 5.33
N LEU A 72 3.40 -4.33 4.65
CA LEU A 72 4.12 -5.39 3.96
C LEU A 72 5.48 -5.56 4.61
N VAL A 73 5.75 -6.76 5.11
CA VAL A 73 7.05 -7.17 5.65
C VAL A 73 7.77 -8.03 4.62
N THR A 74 8.98 -7.64 4.25
CA THR A 74 9.78 -8.30 3.22
C THR A 74 11.17 -8.64 3.72
N GLY A 75 11.61 -9.85 3.54
CA GLY A 75 12.91 -10.33 4.02
C GLY A 75 12.79 -11.22 5.26
N PRO A 76 13.84 -11.28 6.12
CA PRO A 76 15.08 -10.50 6.07
C PRO A 76 16.07 -10.93 4.98
N PHE A 77 17.05 -10.07 4.67
CA PHE A 77 18.15 -10.39 3.75
C PHE A 77 19.43 -9.65 4.11
N ILE A 78 20.58 -10.25 3.78
CA ILE A 78 21.88 -9.60 3.95
C ILE A 78 22.24 -8.88 2.65
N SER A 79 22.72 -7.63 2.75
CA SER A 79 23.29 -6.90 1.63
C SER A 79 24.78 -6.66 1.86
N ILE A 80 25.58 -7.10 0.90
CA ILE A 80 27.04 -6.96 0.92
C ILE A 80 27.42 -5.96 -0.17
N PRO A 81 28.04 -4.82 0.16
CA PRO A 81 28.53 -3.89 -0.84
C PRO A 81 29.63 -4.53 -1.69
N CYS A 82 29.55 -4.32 -2.98
CA CYS A 82 30.58 -4.73 -3.94
C CYS A 82 30.85 -3.59 -4.93
N TYR A 83 32.00 -3.62 -5.57
CA TYR A 83 32.46 -2.57 -6.45
C TYR A 83 32.80 -3.13 -7.82
N GLU A 84 32.18 -2.61 -8.85
CA GLU A 84 32.45 -2.95 -10.26
C GLU A 84 33.12 -1.80 -10.97
N ASN A 85 34.13 -2.14 -11.80
CA ASN A 85 34.75 -1.17 -12.68
C ASN A 85 33.95 -1.08 -13.97
N TYR A 86 33.35 0.09 -14.19
CA TYR A 86 32.59 0.39 -15.41
C TYR A 86 33.41 1.30 -16.31
N GLU A 87 33.60 0.88 -17.56
CA GLU A 87 34.28 1.69 -18.58
C GLU A 87 33.25 2.61 -19.25
N GLU A 88 33.37 3.91 -19.00
CA GLU A 88 32.56 4.94 -19.61
C GLU A 88 33.35 5.57 -20.76
N THR A 89 32.84 5.45 -21.97
CA THR A 89 33.40 6.09 -23.14
C THR A 89 32.80 7.49 -23.27
N TYR A 90 33.65 8.52 -23.30
CA TYR A 90 33.22 9.90 -23.49
C TYR A 90 34.04 10.60 -24.59
N TYR A 91 33.46 11.62 -25.18
CA TYR A 91 34.08 12.36 -26.27
C TYR A 91 34.59 13.72 -25.76
N GLU A 92 35.90 13.96 -25.88
CA GLU A 92 36.55 15.18 -25.45
C GLU A 92 37.63 15.60 -26.41
N ASN A 93 37.64 16.90 -26.82
CA ASN A 93 38.61 17.48 -27.74
C ASN A 93 38.78 16.74 -29.09
N GLY A 94 37.67 16.25 -29.66
CA GLY A 94 37.69 15.53 -30.93
C GLY A 94 38.19 14.08 -30.86
N ALA A 95 38.45 13.55 -29.65
CA ALA A 95 38.91 12.18 -29.47
C ALA A 95 37.98 11.43 -28.47
N THR A 96 37.78 10.14 -28.74
CA THR A 96 37.09 9.23 -27.85
C THR A 96 38.06 8.83 -26.73
N LYS A 97 37.67 9.08 -25.48
CA LYS A 97 38.41 8.68 -24.28
C LYS A 97 37.62 7.68 -23.44
N ILE A 98 38.32 6.79 -22.76
CA ILE A 98 37.75 5.81 -21.83
C ILE A 98 38.12 6.26 -20.42
N ARG A 99 37.12 6.30 -19.54
CA ARG A 99 37.29 6.51 -18.11
C ARG A 99 36.74 5.32 -17.35
N VAL A 100 37.55 4.75 -16.48
CA VAL A 100 37.09 3.70 -15.56
C VAL A 100 36.43 4.36 -14.36
N LYS A 101 35.17 4.04 -14.10
CA LYS A 101 34.38 4.49 -12.97
C LYS A 101 34.07 3.29 -12.07
N LYS A 102 34.40 3.41 -10.80
CA LYS A 102 34.07 2.38 -9.81
C LYS A 102 32.63 2.63 -9.34
N VAL A 103 31.75 1.66 -9.60
CA VAL A 103 30.31 1.70 -9.26
C VAL A 103 30.08 0.76 -8.07
N LYS A 104 29.37 1.26 -7.06
CA LYS A 104 28.97 0.48 -5.91
C LYS A 104 27.66 -0.24 -6.20
N ASN A 105 27.71 -1.57 -6.09
CA ASN A 105 26.56 -2.47 -6.19
C ASN A 105 26.40 -3.27 -4.89
N TYR A 106 25.40 -4.15 -4.83
CA TYR A 106 25.16 -5.02 -3.67
C TYR A 106 24.89 -6.45 -4.10
N ILE A 107 25.53 -7.39 -3.41
CA ILE A 107 25.19 -8.81 -3.44
C ILE A 107 24.22 -9.06 -2.29
N HIS A 108 23.12 -9.77 -2.58
CA HIS A 108 22.09 -10.06 -1.59
C HIS A 108 22.08 -11.54 -1.26
N ILE A 109 22.10 -11.87 0.04
CA ILE A 109 21.97 -13.24 0.53
C ILE A 109 20.63 -13.37 1.23
N LEU A 110 19.88 -14.40 0.83
CA LEU A 110 18.60 -14.76 1.42
C LEU A 110 18.79 -15.83 2.49
N PRO A 111 17.95 -15.90 3.52
CA PRO A 111 18.04 -16.96 4.52
C PRO A 111 17.74 -18.32 3.90
N GLU A 112 18.46 -19.35 4.34
CA GLU A 112 18.21 -20.74 3.96
C GLU A 112 16.88 -21.23 4.53
N LEU A 113 16.61 -20.87 5.78
CA LEU A 113 15.36 -21.16 6.50
C LEU A 113 14.84 -19.87 7.10
N LEU A 114 13.54 -19.64 6.95
CA LEU A 114 12.80 -18.55 7.57
C LEU A 114 11.50 -19.09 8.17
N ASP A 115 11.30 -18.84 9.44
CA ASP A 115 10.07 -19.10 10.18
C ASP A 115 9.51 -17.79 10.71
N ILE A 116 8.23 -17.50 10.40
CA ILE A 116 7.54 -16.26 10.78
C ILE A 116 6.36 -16.63 11.68
N THR A 117 6.44 -16.20 12.92
CA THR A 117 5.39 -16.41 13.90
C THR A 117 4.90 -15.09 14.46
N GLY A 118 3.60 -15.01 14.72
CA GLY A 118 2.99 -13.81 15.29
C GLY A 118 1.54 -14.02 15.64
N ASN A 119 0.99 -13.04 16.35
CA ASN A 119 -0.42 -12.99 16.71
C ASN A 119 -0.99 -11.62 16.33
N VAL A 120 -2.17 -11.59 15.72
CA VAL A 120 -2.85 -10.34 15.38
C VAL A 120 -3.84 -9.99 16.47
N GLU A 121 -3.58 -8.91 17.20
CA GLU A 121 -4.45 -8.38 18.23
C GLU A 121 -5.21 -7.19 17.67
N THR A 122 -6.53 -7.27 17.58
CA THR A 122 -7.39 -6.21 17.05
C THR A 122 -7.95 -5.34 18.17
N GLU A 123 -8.05 -4.04 17.90
CA GLU A 123 -8.61 -3.02 18.76
C GLU A 123 -9.56 -2.13 17.96
N GLU A 124 -10.70 -1.75 18.53
CA GLU A 124 -11.63 -0.81 17.92
C GLU A 124 -11.35 0.61 18.43
N LEU A 125 -11.12 1.53 17.50
CA LEU A 125 -10.94 2.95 17.80
C LEU A 125 -12.14 3.74 17.32
N SER A 126 -12.85 4.37 18.25
CA SER A 126 -13.97 5.25 17.92
C SER A 126 -13.49 6.65 17.50
N ARG A 127 -13.97 7.13 16.35
CA ARG A 127 -13.78 8.47 15.84
C ARG A 127 -15.14 9.08 15.49
N GLY A 128 -15.66 9.92 16.41
CA GLY A 128 -17.01 10.46 16.29
C GLY A 128 -18.05 9.35 16.32
N LEU A 129 -18.72 9.11 15.20
CA LEU A 129 -19.74 8.07 15.03
C LEU A 129 -19.20 6.79 14.34
N TYR A 130 -17.91 6.73 14.05
CA TYR A 130 -17.31 5.64 13.29
C TYR A 130 -16.35 4.85 14.17
N ASP A 131 -16.49 3.53 14.14
CA ASP A 131 -15.59 2.59 14.77
C ASP A 131 -14.67 2.02 13.69
N ILE A 132 -13.35 2.16 13.92
CA ILE A 132 -12.31 1.74 12.98
C ILE A 132 -11.49 0.67 13.66
N VAL A 133 -11.42 -0.49 13.02
CA VAL A 133 -10.61 -1.60 13.52
C VAL A 133 -9.16 -1.35 13.18
N VAL A 134 -8.30 -1.46 14.18
CA VAL A 134 -6.84 -1.42 14.05
C VAL A 134 -6.25 -2.69 14.63
N TYR A 135 -5.00 -2.98 14.30
CA TYR A 135 -4.31 -4.13 14.86
C TYR A 135 -2.92 -3.78 15.38
N LYS A 136 -2.48 -4.55 16.36
CA LYS A 136 -1.10 -4.68 16.83
C LYS A 136 -0.67 -6.12 16.63
N THR A 137 0.53 -6.31 16.11
CA THR A 137 1.04 -7.64 15.82
C THR A 137 2.47 -7.74 16.29
N PRO A 138 2.73 -8.41 17.40
CA PRO A 138 4.07 -8.86 17.74
C PRO A 138 4.46 -9.97 16.77
N LEU A 139 5.62 -9.82 16.15
CA LEU A 139 6.18 -10.75 15.18
C LEU A 139 7.55 -11.21 15.61
N VAL A 140 7.83 -12.49 15.39
CA VAL A 140 9.14 -13.08 15.57
C VAL A 140 9.52 -13.78 14.25
N LEU A 141 10.63 -13.33 13.64
CA LEU A 141 11.20 -13.95 12.46
C LEU A 141 12.47 -14.68 12.87
N LYS A 142 12.50 -15.99 12.75
CA LYS A 142 13.63 -16.84 13.09
C LYS A 142 14.14 -17.56 11.85
N GLY A 143 15.41 -17.83 11.84
CA GLY A 143 15.98 -18.58 10.74
C GLY A 143 17.49 -18.65 10.78
N LYS A 144 18.07 -19.02 9.64
CA LYS A 144 19.51 -19.08 9.49
C LYS A 144 19.94 -18.59 8.11
N PHE A 145 21.06 -17.90 8.08
CA PHE A 145 21.79 -17.58 6.87
C PHE A 145 22.94 -18.57 6.68
N ILE A 146 23.17 -18.95 5.44
CA ILE A 146 24.39 -19.66 5.03
C ILE A 146 25.12 -18.74 4.06
N ILE A 147 26.36 -18.38 4.40
CA ILE A 147 27.20 -17.55 3.56
C ILE A 147 27.77 -18.44 2.45
N PRO A 148 27.53 -18.16 1.16
CA PRO A 148 28.05 -18.97 0.07
C PRO A 148 29.57 -19.06 0.08
N GLU A 149 30.12 -20.22 -0.23
CA GLU A 149 31.57 -20.38 -0.41
C GLU A 149 32.07 -19.58 -1.61
N HIS A 150 31.25 -19.48 -2.64
CA HIS A 150 31.51 -18.71 -3.86
C HIS A 150 30.24 -17.90 -4.22
N PHE A 151 30.44 -16.63 -4.51
CA PHE A 151 29.37 -15.79 -5.07
C PHE A 151 29.32 -16.00 -6.59
N GLU A 152 28.14 -16.27 -7.11
CA GLU A 152 27.89 -16.35 -8.56
C GLU A 152 27.92 -14.93 -9.16
N THR A 153 29.13 -14.36 -9.27
CA THR A 153 29.34 -13.00 -9.76
C THR A 153 30.66 -12.92 -10.52
N THR A 154 30.76 -11.97 -11.44
CA THR A 154 31.99 -11.61 -12.16
C THR A 154 32.89 -10.67 -11.33
N ILE A 155 32.44 -10.24 -10.16
CA ILE A 155 33.17 -9.30 -9.28
C ILE A 155 34.29 -10.04 -8.58
N LEU A 156 35.47 -9.43 -8.55
CA LEU A 156 36.63 -10.00 -7.86
C LEU A 156 36.40 -10.08 -6.35
N PRO A 157 36.86 -11.12 -5.66
CA PRO A 157 36.67 -11.28 -4.22
C PRO A 157 37.17 -10.07 -3.39
N GLU A 158 38.21 -9.40 -3.85
CA GLU A 158 38.80 -8.20 -3.23
C GLU A 158 37.90 -6.96 -3.33
N ASP A 159 36.99 -6.93 -4.30
CA ASP A 159 36.00 -5.87 -4.48
C ASP A 159 34.68 -6.16 -3.74
N ILE A 160 34.55 -7.28 -3.03
CA ILE A 160 33.41 -7.65 -2.19
C ILE A 160 33.68 -7.28 -0.74
N ALA A 161 32.96 -6.28 -0.21
CA ALA A 161 33.21 -5.73 1.11
C ALA A 161 32.38 -6.42 2.21
N LEU A 162 32.66 -7.68 2.51
CA LEU A 162 31.97 -8.49 3.53
C LEU A 162 31.90 -7.80 4.92
N GLN A 163 32.93 -7.04 5.28
CA GLN A 163 33.00 -6.30 6.54
C GLN A 163 31.98 -5.15 6.65
N HIS A 164 31.36 -4.78 5.54
CA HIS A 164 30.31 -3.75 5.48
C HIS A 164 28.93 -4.33 5.19
N ALA A 165 28.77 -5.62 5.43
CA ALA A 165 27.48 -6.27 5.27
C ALA A 165 26.43 -5.71 6.23
N THR A 166 25.20 -5.62 5.76
CA THR A 166 24.04 -5.18 6.54
C THR A 166 22.95 -6.23 6.50
N LEU A 167 22.29 -6.42 7.62
CA LEU A 167 21.03 -7.17 7.69
C LEU A 167 19.87 -6.18 7.47
N ASN A 168 18.96 -6.52 6.57
CA ASN A 168 17.90 -5.63 6.13
C ASN A 168 16.54 -6.31 6.29
N LEU A 169 15.53 -5.50 6.61
CA LEU A 169 14.13 -5.90 6.68
C LEU A 169 13.29 -4.82 6.02
N GLY A 170 12.56 -5.20 4.97
CA GLY A 170 11.62 -4.31 4.31
C GLY A 170 10.35 -4.16 5.13
N ILE A 171 9.93 -2.92 5.32
CA ILE A 171 8.68 -2.55 5.98
C ILE A 171 8.07 -1.41 5.17
N SER A 172 6.87 -1.61 4.65
CA SER A 172 6.25 -0.65 3.71
C SER A 172 5.98 0.71 4.35
N ASP A 173 5.59 0.74 5.62
CA ASP A 173 5.33 1.97 6.36
C ASP A 173 5.98 1.93 7.76
N LEU A 174 7.06 2.69 7.92
CA LEU A 174 7.82 2.76 9.17
C LEU A 174 7.03 3.38 10.33
N ARG A 175 5.94 4.11 10.06
CA ARG A 175 5.03 4.65 11.10
C ARG A 175 4.32 3.53 11.88
N GLY A 176 4.20 2.36 11.27
CA GLY A 176 3.64 1.17 11.89
C GLY A 176 4.55 0.50 12.91
N ILE A 177 5.82 0.87 13.00
CA ILE A 177 6.75 0.33 13.99
C ILE A 177 6.40 0.93 15.35
N SER A 178 6.05 0.07 16.32
CA SER A 178 5.65 0.50 17.66
C SER A 178 6.82 0.54 18.64
N GLU A 179 7.81 -0.32 18.44
CA GLU A 179 8.96 -0.49 19.34
C GLU A 179 10.26 -0.62 18.52
N GLN A 180 11.40 -0.42 19.20
CA GLN A 180 12.69 -0.64 18.58
C GLN A 180 12.84 -2.09 18.12
N ILE A 181 13.08 -2.28 16.83
CA ILE A 181 13.31 -3.61 16.27
C ILE A 181 14.70 -4.08 16.67
N THR A 182 14.76 -5.28 17.23
CA THR A 182 16.01 -5.94 17.64
C THR A 182 16.18 -7.25 16.91
N VAL A 183 17.44 -7.66 16.73
CA VAL A 183 17.80 -8.98 16.21
C VAL A 183 18.86 -9.62 17.09
N ASP A 184 18.60 -10.83 17.51
CA ASP A 184 19.62 -11.70 18.05
C ASP A 184 20.36 -12.32 16.87
N TRP A 185 21.65 -11.97 16.73
CA TRP A 185 22.54 -12.40 15.66
C TRP A 185 23.67 -13.24 16.24
N GLY A 186 23.51 -14.55 16.18
CA GLY A 186 24.41 -15.47 16.85
C GLY A 186 24.40 -15.25 18.38
N LYS A 187 25.45 -14.61 18.89
CA LYS A 187 25.60 -14.34 20.35
C LYS A 187 25.34 -12.87 20.74
N GLU A 188 25.03 -12.04 19.79
CA GLU A 188 24.87 -10.59 19.98
C GLU A 188 23.47 -10.13 19.64
N THR A 189 23.01 -9.09 20.35
CA THR A 189 21.77 -8.41 20.03
C THR A 189 22.09 -7.09 19.34
N LEU A 190 21.59 -6.92 18.13
CA LEU A 190 21.75 -5.71 17.32
C LEU A 190 20.42 -4.95 17.24
N GLN A 191 20.51 -3.67 16.94
CA GLN A 191 19.34 -2.82 16.71
C GLN A 191 19.23 -2.45 15.24
N PHE A 192 18.02 -2.43 14.73
CA PHE A 192 17.74 -1.90 13.42
C PHE A 192 17.55 -0.38 13.46
N ASN A 193 18.06 0.28 12.44
CA ASN A 193 17.87 1.71 12.21
C ASN A 193 17.02 1.92 10.94
N PRO A 194 16.21 2.98 10.87
CA PRO A 194 15.45 3.31 9.67
C PRO A 194 16.36 3.53 8.47
N GLY A 195 15.94 3.03 7.31
CA GLY A 195 16.62 3.15 6.03
C GLY A 195 17.29 1.85 5.58
N LEU A 196 17.40 1.71 4.26
CA LEU A 196 18.07 0.60 3.59
C LEU A 196 19.34 1.10 2.90
N PRO A 197 20.38 0.25 2.74
CA PRO A 197 21.64 0.64 2.10
C PRO A 197 21.49 0.92 0.60
N SER A 198 20.41 0.43 -0.01
CA SER A 198 20.05 0.63 -1.41
C SER A 198 18.54 0.54 -1.55
N ASP A 199 17.97 1.37 -2.40
CA ASP A 199 16.56 1.41 -2.79
C ASP A 199 16.24 0.56 -4.04
N PHE A 200 17.23 -0.19 -4.54
CA PHE A 200 17.09 -1.01 -5.75
C PHE A 200 16.08 -2.16 -5.58
N ILE A 201 16.04 -2.81 -4.41
CA ILE A 201 15.11 -3.92 -4.14
C ILE A 201 13.85 -3.41 -3.43
N LEU A 202 14.03 -2.57 -2.43
CA LEU A 202 12.95 -2.07 -1.57
C LEU A 202 13.15 -0.59 -1.31
N SER A 203 12.07 0.18 -1.38
CA SER A 203 12.08 1.64 -1.17
C SER A 203 11.99 2.04 0.31
N SER A 204 11.56 1.13 1.19
CA SER A 204 11.34 1.40 2.61
C SER A 204 11.72 0.19 3.46
N GLY A 205 12.28 0.44 4.63
CA GLY A 205 12.67 -0.60 5.55
C GLY A 205 13.64 -0.13 6.61
N VAL A 206 14.21 -1.11 7.30
CA VAL A 206 15.19 -0.90 8.37
C VAL A 206 16.43 -1.74 8.11
N SER A 207 17.58 -1.29 8.60
CA SER A 207 18.84 -2.01 8.44
C SER A 207 19.66 -2.01 9.72
N SER A 208 20.46 -3.04 9.89
CA SER A 208 21.47 -3.15 10.96
C SER A 208 22.81 -3.50 10.35
N VAL A 209 23.85 -2.82 10.78
CA VAL A 209 25.22 -3.15 10.38
C VAL A 209 25.66 -4.40 11.14
N LEU A 210 26.14 -5.39 10.42
CA LEU A 210 26.64 -6.62 11.04
C LEU A 210 27.97 -6.39 11.77
N PRO A 211 28.23 -7.09 12.89
CA PRO A 211 29.43 -6.86 13.70
C PRO A 211 30.70 -7.15 12.92
N GLN A 212 31.62 -6.16 12.85
CA GLN A 212 32.86 -6.28 12.10
C GLN A 212 33.85 -7.30 12.70
N HIS A 213 33.76 -7.56 14.00
CA HIS A 213 34.60 -8.56 14.69
C HIS A 213 34.14 -10.00 14.44
N GLN A 214 32.88 -10.18 14.10
CA GLN A 214 32.32 -11.42 13.58
C GLN A 214 32.46 -11.43 12.05
N LYS A 215 33.72 -11.57 11.56
CA LYS A 215 33.99 -11.60 10.13
C LYS A 215 33.15 -12.71 9.50
N LEU A 216 32.21 -12.30 8.66
CA LEU A 216 31.49 -13.27 7.82
C LEU A 216 32.50 -14.02 6.95
N GLN A 217 32.50 -15.32 7.07
CA GLN A 217 33.35 -16.18 6.25
C GLN A 217 32.48 -17.07 5.33
N ALA A 218 33.04 -17.41 4.23
CA ALA A 218 32.44 -18.39 3.32
C ALA A 218 32.15 -19.71 4.06
N GLY A 219 30.96 -20.24 3.91
CA GLY A 219 30.47 -21.44 4.58
C GLY A 219 29.87 -21.22 5.99
N ASP A 220 29.94 -20.02 6.53
CA ASP A 220 29.33 -19.72 7.84
C ASP A 220 27.83 -19.94 7.83
N SER A 221 27.33 -20.56 8.91
CA SER A 221 25.91 -20.69 9.22
C SER A 221 25.59 -19.88 10.46
N ILE A 222 24.72 -18.87 10.30
CA ILE A 222 24.40 -17.92 11.36
C ILE A 222 22.91 -17.93 11.62
N GLU A 223 22.53 -18.26 12.84
CA GLU A 223 21.14 -18.18 13.29
C GLU A 223 20.77 -16.74 13.68
N PHE A 224 19.53 -16.38 13.42
CA PHE A 224 18.98 -15.10 13.80
C PHE A 224 17.58 -15.21 14.38
N SER A 225 17.22 -14.24 15.21
CA SER A 225 15.87 -14.06 15.70
C SER A 225 15.54 -12.56 15.75
N ILE A 226 14.65 -12.11 14.89
CA ILE A 226 14.19 -10.71 14.82
C ILE A 226 12.88 -10.60 15.58
N GLN A 227 12.80 -9.62 16.49
CA GLN A 227 11.59 -9.28 17.22
C GLN A 227 11.15 -7.88 16.79
N LEU A 228 9.90 -7.77 16.38
CA LEU A 228 9.30 -6.50 15.97
C LEU A 228 7.81 -6.47 16.33
N GLN A 229 7.32 -5.28 16.60
CA GLN A 229 5.90 -5.03 16.82
C GLN A 229 5.40 -4.02 15.79
N LEU A 230 4.44 -4.46 14.98
CA LEU A 230 3.82 -3.64 13.97
C LEU A 230 2.38 -3.29 14.37
N LYS A 231 1.93 -2.15 13.88
CA LYS A 231 0.54 -1.68 13.97
C LYS A 231 0.05 -1.22 12.61
N GLY A 232 -1.25 -1.40 12.38
CA GLY A 232 -1.90 -0.97 11.16
C GLY A 232 -3.42 -0.98 11.27
N SER A 233 -4.10 -0.58 10.21
CA SER A 233 -5.57 -0.46 10.20
C SER A 233 -6.25 -1.19 9.03
N GLU A 234 -5.49 -1.91 8.19
CA GLU A 234 -6.08 -2.64 7.06
C GLU A 234 -5.59 -4.09 7.01
N SER A 235 -4.38 -4.30 6.50
CA SER A 235 -3.83 -5.65 6.29
C SER A 235 -2.37 -5.74 6.69
N ILE A 236 -1.95 -6.96 7.05
CA ILE A 236 -0.55 -7.32 7.16
C ILE A 236 -0.24 -8.41 6.14
N GLN A 237 0.82 -8.21 5.38
CA GLN A 237 1.26 -9.10 4.32
C GLN A 237 2.73 -9.44 4.51
N PHE A 238 3.12 -10.63 4.09
CA PHE A 238 4.50 -11.08 4.11
C PHE A 238 4.96 -11.42 2.70
N SER A 239 6.14 -10.93 2.34
CA SER A 239 6.89 -11.37 1.16
C SER A 239 8.15 -12.09 1.66
N PRO A 240 8.06 -13.41 1.89
CA PRO A 240 9.18 -14.14 2.45
C PRO A 240 10.31 -14.29 1.41
N PHE A 241 11.54 -14.02 1.84
CA PHE A 241 12.73 -14.16 1.03
C PHE A 241 13.55 -15.42 1.38
N GLY A 242 13.00 -16.34 2.18
CA GLY A 242 13.66 -17.58 2.51
C GLY A 242 13.65 -18.57 1.34
N LYS A 243 14.70 -19.38 1.18
CA LYS A 243 14.67 -20.54 0.27
C LYS A 243 13.61 -21.53 0.72
N THR A 244 13.46 -21.70 2.05
CA THR A 244 12.36 -22.42 2.68
C THR A 244 11.72 -21.53 3.72
N THR A 245 10.38 -21.33 3.65
CA THR A 245 9.63 -20.48 4.58
C THR A 245 8.47 -21.26 5.20
N GLN A 246 8.26 -21.13 6.49
CA GLN A 246 7.18 -21.70 7.28
C GLN A 246 6.41 -20.61 8.02
#